data_f04e2555568a44a8506ec103c490762f
#
_entry.id   f04e2555568a44a8506ec103c490762f
#
_cell.length_a   1.000
_cell.length_b   1.000
_cell.length_c   1.000
_cell.angle_alpha   90.00
_cell.angle_beta   90.00
_cell.angle_gamma   90.00
#
_symmetry.space_group_name_H-M   'P 1'
#
loop_
_entity.id
_entity.type
_entity.pdbx_description
1 polymer ?
#
loop_
_entity_poly.entity_id
_entity_poly.type
_entity_poly.pdbx_seq_one_letter_code
_entity_poly.pdbx_strand_id
1 'polypeptide(L)'
;SGLVYQSPVKMQMVDNTENGSLVQYSPDNQMIYYADGMSPTDLMEGLAREYCYVEFESQYGNVDRTEDAFMVKSAAYILCKKLNIPVSNVDFANEVKNYFEGMDSRDTKEELSNIKSIADEVSNRAERGIYRLQQERDSVSRGEER
;
A
#
# COMPACT_ATOMS: atom_id res chain seq x y z
N SER A 1 0.26 -7.50 -10.88
CA SER A 1 0.74 -7.85 -9.55
C SER A 1 -0.41 -8.12 -8.59
N GLY A 2 -0.11 -8.79 -7.48
CA GLY A 2 -1.10 -9.09 -6.45
C GLY A 2 -1.76 -7.84 -5.85
N LEU A 3 -1.06 -6.71 -5.79
CA LEU A 3 -1.60 -5.47 -5.23
C LEU A 3 -2.80 -4.94 -6.00
N VAL A 4 -2.88 -5.15 -7.30
CA VAL A 4 -3.99 -4.65 -8.12
C VAL A 4 -5.14 -5.64 -8.22
N TYR A 5 -4.98 -6.85 -7.68
CA TYR A 5 -6.03 -7.87 -7.70
C TYR A 5 -7.25 -7.40 -6.92
N GLN A 6 -8.42 -7.44 -7.55
CA GLN A 6 -9.66 -6.95 -6.94
C GLN A 6 -9.50 -5.56 -6.30
N SER A 7 -8.77 -4.68 -6.96
CA SER A 7 -8.56 -3.31 -6.46
C SER A 7 -9.90 -2.65 -6.12
N PRO A 8 -10.04 -2.06 -4.91
CA PRO A 8 -11.26 -1.36 -4.54
C PRO A 8 -11.45 -0.05 -5.28
N VAL A 9 -10.42 0.42 -5.98
CA VAL A 9 -10.45 1.66 -6.74
C VAL A 9 -9.86 1.44 -8.13
N LYS A 10 -10.24 2.27 -9.08
CA LYS A 10 -9.70 2.23 -10.44
C LYS A 10 -8.29 2.81 -10.49
N MET A 11 -7.54 2.45 -11.51
CA MET A 11 -6.20 2.98 -11.76
C MET A 11 -6.16 3.67 -13.13
N GLN A 12 -5.40 4.76 -13.20
CA GLN A 12 -5.20 5.48 -14.45
C GLN A 12 -3.76 5.95 -14.58
N MET A 13 -3.13 5.63 -15.71
CA MET A 13 -1.81 6.16 -16.06
C MET A 13 -1.95 7.60 -16.53
N VAL A 14 -1.05 8.47 -16.07
CA VAL A 14 -1.02 9.88 -16.45
C VAL A 14 0.42 10.30 -16.75
N ASP A 15 0.59 11.38 -17.50
CA ASP A 15 1.92 11.91 -17.80
C ASP A 15 2.57 12.48 -16.53
N ASN A 16 1.75 13.07 -15.65
CA ASN A 16 2.21 13.66 -14.41
C ASN A 16 1.09 13.58 -13.37
N THR A 17 1.44 13.47 -12.08
CA THR A 17 0.47 13.47 -11.00
C THR A 17 0.40 14.84 -10.32
N GLU A 18 -0.77 15.17 -9.75
CA GLU A 18 -0.90 16.33 -8.87
C GLU A 18 0.12 16.23 -7.73
N ASN A 19 0.58 17.34 -7.21
CA ASN A 19 1.53 17.42 -6.10
C ASN A 19 2.92 16.80 -6.38
N GLY A 20 3.22 16.45 -7.62
CA GLY A 20 4.50 15.88 -7.99
C GLY A 20 4.75 14.46 -7.50
N SER A 21 3.77 13.79 -6.91
CA SER A 21 3.85 12.37 -6.56
C SER A 21 3.72 11.53 -7.82
N LEU A 22 4.49 10.42 -7.89
CA LEU A 22 4.46 9.52 -9.05
C LEU A 22 3.30 8.53 -8.99
N VAL A 23 2.79 8.23 -7.80
CA VAL A 23 1.57 7.44 -7.58
C VAL A 23 0.74 8.16 -6.53
N GLN A 24 -0.55 8.37 -6.80
CA GLN A 24 -1.40 9.10 -5.88
C GLN A 24 -2.86 8.63 -5.94
N TYR A 25 -3.42 8.32 -4.78
CA TYR A 25 -4.85 8.08 -4.61
C TYR A 25 -5.60 9.40 -4.50
N SER A 26 -6.67 9.52 -5.28
CA SER A 26 -7.61 10.63 -5.20
C SER A 26 -8.92 10.12 -4.58
N PRO A 27 -9.25 10.53 -3.34
CA PRO A 27 -10.52 10.13 -2.73
C PRO A 27 -11.74 10.64 -3.50
N ASP A 28 -11.67 11.85 -4.02
CA ASP A 28 -12.79 12.47 -4.75
C ASP A 28 -13.16 11.68 -6.01
N ASN A 29 -12.19 11.13 -6.69
CA ASN A 29 -12.38 10.39 -7.92
C ASN A 29 -12.41 8.88 -7.71
N GLN A 30 -12.12 8.40 -6.52
CA GLN A 30 -11.97 6.97 -6.19
C GLN A 30 -11.01 6.29 -7.18
N MET A 31 -9.85 6.90 -7.39
CA MET A 31 -8.89 6.47 -8.41
C MET A 31 -7.46 6.63 -7.92
N ILE A 32 -6.61 5.67 -8.27
CA ILE A 32 -5.15 5.80 -8.13
C ILE A 32 -4.58 6.22 -9.48
N TYR A 33 -3.91 7.36 -9.49
CA TYR A 33 -3.15 7.84 -10.64
C TYR A 33 -1.69 7.44 -10.50
N TYR A 34 -1.08 7.01 -11.60
CA TYR A 34 0.35 6.69 -11.61
C TYR A 34 1.00 7.26 -12.86
N ALA A 35 2.24 7.72 -12.72
CA ALA A 35 2.97 8.35 -13.83
C ALA A 35 3.48 7.31 -14.82
N ASP A 36 3.48 7.67 -16.10
CA ASP A 36 4.10 6.88 -17.15
C ASP A 36 5.64 6.82 -16.94
N GLY A 37 6.23 5.70 -17.32
CA GLY A 37 7.69 5.55 -17.33
C GLY A 37 8.32 5.22 -15.98
N MET A 38 7.53 4.94 -14.95
CA MET A 38 8.07 4.52 -13.65
C MET A 38 8.77 3.16 -13.73
N SER A 39 9.84 3.00 -12.94
CA SER A 39 10.40 1.67 -12.73
C SER A 39 9.39 0.76 -12.03
N PRO A 40 9.45 -0.58 -12.26
CA PRO A 40 8.53 -1.50 -11.56
C PRO A 40 8.63 -1.39 -10.04
N THR A 41 9.83 -1.22 -9.50
CA THR A 41 10.05 -1.08 -8.04
C THR A 41 9.38 0.17 -7.50
N ASP A 42 9.57 1.32 -8.14
CA ASP A 42 8.99 2.58 -7.72
C ASP A 42 7.46 2.55 -7.81
N LEU A 43 6.94 1.94 -8.86
CA LEU A 43 5.49 1.76 -9.02
C LEU A 43 4.92 0.89 -7.91
N MET A 44 5.57 -0.23 -7.59
CA MET A 44 5.11 -1.14 -6.54
C MET A 44 5.14 -0.48 -5.15
N GLU A 45 6.21 0.25 -4.84
CA GLU A 45 6.31 0.98 -3.57
C GLU A 45 5.21 2.05 -3.47
N GLY A 46 5.01 2.80 -4.54
CA GLY A 46 3.96 3.82 -4.61
C GLY A 46 2.56 3.23 -4.46
N LEU A 47 2.28 2.12 -5.14
CA LEU A 47 1.00 1.42 -5.02
C LEU A 47 0.77 0.89 -3.61
N ALA A 48 1.79 0.31 -2.98
CA ALA A 48 1.68 -0.17 -1.60
C ALA A 48 1.27 0.96 -0.66
N ARG A 49 1.92 2.11 -0.77
CA ARG A 49 1.60 3.29 0.04
C ARG A 49 0.18 3.80 -0.24
N GLU A 50 -0.19 3.96 -1.50
CA GLU A 50 -1.48 4.54 -1.85
C GLU A 50 -2.64 3.58 -1.57
N TYR A 51 -2.47 2.28 -1.70
CA TYR A 51 -3.48 1.32 -1.24
C TYR A 51 -3.66 1.35 0.29
N CYS A 52 -2.62 1.67 1.04
CA CYS A 52 -2.77 1.88 2.48
C CYS A 52 -3.61 3.14 2.78
N TYR A 53 -3.50 4.19 1.98
CA TYR A 53 -4.41 5.35 2.09
C TYR A 53 -5.85 4.97 1.77
N VAL A 54 -6.08 4.17 0.74
CA VAL A 54 -7.42 3.66 0.40
C VAL A 54 -8.01 2.88 1.58
N GLU A 55 -7.21 2.00 2.18
CA GLU A 55 -7.65 1.19 3.32
C GLU A 55 -7.88 2.03 4.56
N PHE A 56 -7.03 3.02 4.82
CA PHE A 56 -7.23 3.98 5.91
C PHE A 56 -8.58 4.67 5.78
N GLU A 57 -8.89 5.18 4.59
CA GLU A 57 -10.18 5.83 4.32
C GLU A 57 -11.35 4.88 4.54
N SER A 58 -11.21 3.63 4.13
CA SER A 58 -12.24 2.61 4.33
C SER A 58 -12.52 2.34 5.81
N GLN A 59 -11.48 2.31 6.65
CA GLN A 59 -11.61 2.00 8.07
C GLN A 59 -11.97 3.21 8.93
N TYR A 60 -11.45 4.38 8.60
CA TYR A 60 -11.49 5.55 9.49
C TYR A 60 -12.16 6.79 8.85
N GLY A 61 -12.48 6.76 7.58
CA GLY A 61 -13.05 7.91 6.88
C GLY A 61 -11.99 8.82 6.28
N ASN A 62 -12.31 10.08 6.09
CA ASN A 62 -11.45 11.02 5.38
C ASN A 62 -10.02 11.04 5.90
N VAL A 63 -9.06 10.92 4.98
CA VAL A 63 -7.65 10.93 5.29
C VAL A 63 -7.10 12.36 5.25
N ASP A 64 -6.32 12.73 6.26
CA ASP A 64 -5.50 13.94 6.25
C ASP A 64 -4.05 13.51 6.01
N ARG A 65 -3.50 13.87 4.87
CA ARG A 65 -2.15 13.41 4.48
C ARG A 65 -1.03 13.98 5.35
N THR A 66 -1.32 15.02 6.13
CA THR A 66 -0.35 15.53 7.09
C THR A 66 -0.44 14.80 8.43
N GLU A 67 -1.64 14.68 9.00
CA GLU A 67 -1.84 14.04 10.30
C GLU A 67 -1.72 12.52 10.25
N ASP A 68 -2.23 11.91 9.18
CA ASP A 68 -2.32 10.46 9.04
C ASP A 68 -1.12 9.84 8.32
N ALA A 69 -0.19 10.67 7.85
CA ALA A 69 0.94 10.22 7.04
C ALA A 69 1.79 9.17 7.75
N PHE A 70 2.05 9.31 9.04
CA PHE A 70 2.88 8.36 9.79
C PHE A 70 2.23 6.97 9.87
N MET A 71 0.94 6.91 10.19
CA MET A 71 0.21 5.65 10.27
C MET A 71 0.24 4.92 8.93
N VAL A 72 -0.07 5.63 7.85
CA VAL A 72 -0.10 5.05 6.50
C VAL A 72 1.29 4.63 6.03
N LYS A 73 2.30 5.46 6.27
CA LYS A 73 3.70 5.16 5.92
C LYS A 73 4.19 3.91 6.66
N SER A 74 3.83 3.79 7.93
CA SER A 74 4.19 2.63 8.75
C SER A 74 3.51 1.36 8.24
N ALA A 75 2.22 1.43 7.89
CA ALA A 75 1.50 0.31 7.30
C ALA A 75 2.10 -0.09 5.95
N ALA A 76 2.42 0.88 5.11
CA ALA A 76 3.05 0.64 3.81
C ALA A 76 4.43 -0.02 3.95
N TYR A 77 5.21 0.38 4.96
CA TYR A 77 6.50 -0.25 5.26
C TYR A 77 6.34 -1.73 5.60
N ILE A 78 5.40 -2.05 6.49
CA ILE A 78 5.10 -3.44 6.86
C ILE A 78 4.65 -4.23 5.64
N LEU A 79 3.75 -3.67 4.85
CA LEU A 79 3.24 -4.29 3.62
C LEU A 79 4.36 -4.60 2.63
N CYS A 80 5.25 -3.65 2.38
CA CYS A 80 6.38 -3.83 1.47
C CYS A 80 7.32 -4.93 1.97
N LYS A 81 7.59 -4.99 3.28
CA LYS A 81 8.40 -6.08 3.85
C LYS A 81 7.75 -7.44 3.66
N LYS A 82 6.45 -7.55 3.85
CA LYS A 82 5.73 -8.82 3.62
C LYS A 82 5.74 -9.26 2.16
N LEU A 83 5.65 -8.32 1.24
CA LEU A 83 5.58 -8.60 -0.19
C LEU A 83 6.95 -8.57 -0.89
N ASN A 84 8.04 -8.40 -0.12
CA ASN A 84 9.40 -8.31 -0.64
C ASN A 84 9.58 -7.16 -1.66
N ILE A 85 8.91 -6.04 -1.41
CA ILE A 85 9.07 -4.82 -2.20
C ILE A 85 10.20 -3.99 -1.57
N PRO A 86 11.26 -3.66 -2.33
CA PRO A 86 12.34 -2.82 -1.80
C PRO A 86 11.83 -1.44 -1.39
N VAL A 87 12.28 -0.96 -0.24
CA VAL A 87 11.92 0.37 0.26
C VAL A 87 13.18 1.15 0.67
N SER A 88 13.16 2.45 0.41
CA SER A 88 14.16 3.38 0.90
C SER A 88 13.65 3.95 2.23
N ASN A 89 14.35 3.68 3.33
CA ASN A 89 13.85 4.00 4.67
C ASN A 89 14.94 4.49 5.61
N VAL A 90 15.88 5.28 5.11
CA VAL A 90 17.10 5.67 5.83
C VAL A 90 16.80 6.23 7.23
N ASP A 91 15.74 7.03 7.39
CA ASP A 91 15.40 7.69 8.65
C ASP A 91 14.14 7.13 9.33
N PHE A 92 13.57 6.03 8.81
CA PHE A 92 12.29 5.53 9.30
C PHE A 92 12.33 5.13 10.78
N ALA A 93 13.43 4.53 11.24
CA ALA A 93 13.60 4.14 12.64
C ALA A 93 13.53 5.36 13.57
N ASN A 94 14.13 6.48 13.17
CA ASN A 94 14.08 7.72 13.94
C ASN A 94 12.67 8.33 13.96
N GLU A 95 11.96 8.28 12.84
CA GLU A 95 10.57 8.72 12.76
C GLU A 95 9.67 7.92 13.71
N VAL A 96 9.83 6.61 13.76
CA VAL A 96 9.09 5.72 14.66
C VAL A 96 9.37 6.09 16.12
N LYS A 97 10.63 6.25 16.48
CA LYS A 97 11.02 6.63 17.83
C LYS A 97 10.40 7.97 18.24
N ASN A 98 10.49 8.98 17.37
CA ASN A 98 9.98 10.31 17.64
C ASN A 98 8.45 10.33 17.76
N TYR A 99 7.77 9.57 16.92
CA TYR A 99 6.31 9.50 16.92
C TYR A 99 5.76 8.94 18.23
N PHE A 100 6.38 7.86 18.74
CA PHE A 100 5.92 7.21 19.96
C PHE A 100 6.49 7.80 21.23
N GLU A 101 7.45 8.72 21.13
CA GLU A 101 8.03 9.38 22.29
C GLU A 101 6.98 10.16 23.06
N GLY A 102 6.88 9.91 24.35
CA GLY A 102 5.88 10.57 25.22
C GLY A 102 4.47 9.98 25.15
N MET A 103 4.23 9.03 24.25
CA MET A 103 2.94 8.33 24.16
C MET A 103 2.87 7.23 25.23
N ASP A 104 1.72 7.10 25.90
CA ASP A 104 1.56 6.05 26.91
C ASP A 104 1.45 4.66 26.26
N SER A 105 1.54 3.64 27.09
CA SER A 105 1.53 2.24 26.64
C SER A 105 0.22 1.86 25.96
N ARG A 106 -0.90 2.35 26.44
CA ARG A 106 -2.23 2.06 25.89
C ARG A 106 -2.39 2.65 24.49
N ASP A 107 -2.04 3.93 24.34
CA ASP A 107 -2.16 4.63 23.07
C ASP A 107 -1.17 4.06 22.04
N THR A 108 0.03 3.68 22.47
CA THR A 108 1.01 3.01 21.62
C THR A 108 0.48 1.68 21.07
N LYS A 109 -0.13 0.87 21.92
CA LYS A 109 -0.72 -0.42 21.50
C LYS A 109 -1.87 -0.23 20.51
N GLU A 110 -2.73 0.75 20.76
CA GLU A 110 -3.86 1.07 19.89
C GLU A 110 -3.36 1.50 18.52
N GLU A 111 -2.38 2.40 18.47
CA GLU A 111 -1.80 2.89 17.23
C GLU A 111 -1.13 1.76 16.44
N LEU A 112 -0.35 0.89 17.09
CA LEU A 112 0.29 -0.25 16.45
C LEU A 112 -0.75 -1.24 15.91
N SER A 113 -1.85 -1.45 16.64
CA SER A 113 -2.94 -2.30 16.19
C SER A 113 -3.61 -1.76 14.93
N ASN A 114 -3.83 -0.46 14.88
CA ASN A 114 -4.42 0.22 13.72
C ASN A 114 -3.50 0.13 12.49
N ILE A 115 -2.20 0.37 12.68
CA ILE A 115 -1.19 0.24 11.62
C ILE A 115 -1.19 -1.18 11.06
N LYS A 116 -1.18 -2.17 11.94
CA LYS A 116 -1.19 -3.58 11.55
C LYS A 116 -2.46 -3.95 10.79
N SER A 117 -3.60 -3.47 11.24
CA SER A 117 -4.89 -3.73 10.58
C SER A 117 -4.90 -3.25 9.13
N ILE A 118 -4.39 -2.06 8.87
CA ILE A 118 -4.29 -1.52 7.51
C ILE A 118 -3.37 -2.40 6.65
N ALA A 119 -2.18 -2.70 7.15
CA ALA A 119 -1.21 -3.51 6.43
C ALA A 119 -1.73 -4.91 6.13
N ASP A 120 -2.39 -5.55 7.10
CA ASP A 120 -2.92 -6.90 6.96
C ASP A 120 -4.04 -6.97 5.93
N GLU A 121 -4.96 -6.01 5.89
CA GLU A 121 -6.04 -5.99 4.91
C GLU A 121 -5.51 -5.89 3.48
N VAL A 122 -4.58 -4.98 3.23
CA VAL A 122 -3.98 -4.84 1.90
C VAL A 122 -3.13 -6.07 1.56
N SER A 123 -2.35 -6.56 2.51
CA SER A 123 -1.51 -7.76 2.34
C SER A 123 -2.33 -8.99 2.01
N ASN A 124 -3.43 -9.23 2.72
CA ASN A 124 -4.29 -10.38 2.50
C ASN A 124 -4.91 -10.37 1.10
N ARG A 125 -5.35 -9.20 0.64
CA ARG A 125 -5.87 -9.04 -0.72
C ARG A 125 -4.78 -9.30 -1.76
N ALA A 126 -3.58 -8.77 -1.55
CA ALA A 126 -2.45 -8.98 -2.45
C ALA A 126 -2.04 -10.45 -2.52
N GLU A 127 -2.00 -11.14 -1.39
CA GLU A 127 -1.66 -12.57 -1.32
C GLU A 127 -2.70 -13.43 -2.05
N ARG A 128 -3.99 -13.11 -1.90
CA ARG A 128 -5.04 -13.78 -2.68
C ARG A 128 -4.83 -13.58 -4.18
N GLY A 129 -4.42 -12.39 -4.59
CA GLY A 129 -4.10 -12.07 -5.99
C GLY A 129 -2.93 -12.89 -6.52
N ILE A 130 -1.86 -13.01 -5.75
CA ILE A 130 -0.68 -13.80 -6.12
C ILE A 130 -1.08 -15.27 -6.27
N TYR A 131 -1.81 -15.81 -5.31
CA TYR A 131 -2.29 -17.19 -5.35
C TYR A 131 -3.14 -17.47 -6.59
N ARG A 132 -4.08 -16.58 -6.90
CA ARG A 132 -4.95 -16.70 -8.07
C ARG A 132 -4.16 -16.69 -9.38
N LEU A 133 -3.18 -15.81 -9.50
CA LEU A 133 -2.31 -15.73 -10.68
C LEU A 133 -1.49 -16.99 -10.85
N GLN A 134 -0.99 -17.58 -9.76
CA GLN A 134 -0.28 -18.85 -9.80
C GLN A 134 -1.17 -19.99 -10.26
N GLN A 135 -2.42 -20.06 -9.78
CA GLN A 135 -3.39 -21.07 -10.24
C GLN A 135 -3.70 -20.95 -11.72
N GLU A 136 -3.88 -19.74 -12.22
CA GLU A 136 -4.13 -19.49 -13.63
C GLU A 136 -2.94 -19.93 -14.50
N ARG A 137 -1.71 -19.64 -14.06
CA ARG A 137 -0.48 -20.05 -14.73
C ARG A 137 -0.39 -21.57 -14.79
N ASP A 138 -0.63 -22.26 -13.68
CA ASP A 138 -0.60 -23.71 -13.60
C ASP A 138 -1.67 -24.34 -14.50
N SER A 139 -2.85 -23.76 -14.54
CA SER A 139 -3.95 -24.22 -15.40
C SER A 139 -3.60 -24.10 -16.88
N VAL A 140 -2.99 -22.99 -17.31
CA VAL A 140 -2.53 -22.77 -18.69
C VAL A 140 -1.44 -23.79 -19.04
N SER A 141 -0.46 -24.00 -18.16
CA SER A 141 0.61 -24.98 -18.36
C SER A 141 0.06 -26.37 -18.55
N ARG A 142 -0.93 -26.80 -17.75
CA ARG A 142 -1.60 -28.10 -17.90
C ARG A 142 -2.37 -28.21 -19.22
N GLY A 143 -2.98 -27.14 -19.67
CA GLY A 143 -3.69 -27.07 -20.94
C GLY A 143 -2.75 -27.25 -22.13
N GLU A 144 -1.55 -26.75 -22.07
CA GLU A 144 -0.54 -26.87 -23.12
C GLU A 144 0.03 -28.31 -23.25
N GLU A 145 0.03 -29.07 -22.16
CA GLU A 145 0.51 -30.44 -22.13
C GLU A 145 -0.46 -31.44 -22.77
N ARG A 146 -1.65 -31.03 -23.09
CA ARG A 146 -2.67 -31.86 -23.73
C ARG A 146 -2.67 -31.66 -25.24
#